data_4a8b4cafc113fd5c82667d6b75a3522f
#
_entry.id   4a8b4cafc113fd5c82667d6b75a3522f
#
_cell.length_a   1.000
_cell.length_b   1.000
_cell.length_c   1.000
_cell.angle_alpha   90.00
_cell.angle_beta   90.00
_cell.angle_gamma   90.00
#
_symmetry.space_group_name_H-M   'P 1'
#
loop_
_entity.id
_entity.type
_entity.pdbx_description
1 polymer ?
#
loop_
_entity_poly.entity_id
_entity_poly.type
_entity_poly.pdbx_seq_one_letter_code
_entity_poly.pdbx_strand_id
1 'polypeptide(L)'
;MKKILLMSILAISVMCTPQARERDGWTKLFNGRNLKGWVKLNGNAEYRVENGDIVGISTPNTPNTFLATEKNYGDFILELEYKVEAGVNSGIQLRSHSKPEYKDGRVYGYQCEIDPAAFSGGIYDEMRSGWLYNLQNEPVAQKAFKLNEWNKLRVEAVGHSIRVWLNGVPTTDMIDDKDAEGFIALQVHEIGNDKSKIGKSIRWRNIRIKTENLEEELSAPITEISQQNHVANYLSEREAQAGWKLLWNGKDLSGWKSNYGNADFEKGWKVEDGTLVIKPKSGAGDIVTVDKYHDFELQVDFKLTPGANSGIKYFIGLNGSVGCEYQILDDEKHPDAKAGRDGNRRLASRYDIMPAQGWKYADKYGWNRARIVVKGNHVEHWINGHKLIEYDKGTKAWDEMIKQSKFAKVKNFAGGDGGHILLQDHNDQVSYRNLKIREL
;
A
#
# COMPACT_ATOMS: atom_id res chain seq x y z
N MET A 1 -4.27 1.09 74.18
CA MET A 1 -4.10 -0.20 73.49
C MET A 1 -4.72 -0.04 72.08
N LYS A 2 -3.93 0.24 71.05
CA LYS A 2 -4.39 0.31 69.66
C LYS A 2 -4.12 -1.03 69.00
N LYS A 3 -5.17 -1.70 68.52
CA LYS A 3 -5.07 -2.94 67.76
C LYS A 3 -4.76 -2.57 66.32
N ILE A 4 -3.59 -2.99 65.82
CA ILE A 4 -3.20 -2.91 64.42
C ILE A 4 -3.75 -4.16 63.73
N LEU A 5 -4.66 -3.95 62.76
CA LEU A 5 -5.17 -5.00 61.89
C LEU A 5 -4.25 -5.17 60.71
N LEU A 6 -3.51 -6.27 60.63
CA LEU A 6 -2.67 -6.62 59.45
C LEU A 6 -3.61 -7.21 58.39
N MET A 7 -3.79 -6.50 57.31
CA MET A 7 -4.43 -7.00 56.08
C MET A 7 -3.38 -7.69 55.23
N SER A 8 -3.39 -9.01 55.16
CA SER A 8 -2.57 -9.79 54.24
C SER A 8 -3.18 -9.73 52.85
N ILE A 9 -2.49 -9.03 51.95
CA ILE A 9 -2.81 -9.02 50.51
C ILE A 9 -2.29 -10.33 49.90
N LEU A 10 -3.19 -11.21 49.53
CA LEU A 10 -2.88 -12.42 48.78
C LEU A 10 -2.66 -12.04 47.30
N ALA A 11 -1.41 -11.95 46.90
CA ALA A 11 -1.06 -11.77 45.48
C ALA A 11 -1.33 -13.09 44.74
N ILE A 12 -2.41 -13.13 43.97
CA ILE A 12 -2.68 -14.23 43.01
C ILE A 12 -1.76 -14.02 41.84
N SER A 13 -0.63 -14.72 41.80
CA SER A 13 0.19 -14.83 40.59
C SER A 13 -0.55 -15.70 39.55
N VAL A 14 -1.06 -15.08 38.52
CA VAL A 14 -1.57 -15.80 37.35
C VAL A 14 -0.37 -16.47 36.68
N MET A 15 -0.15 -17.74 36.97
CA MET A 15 0.83 -18.53 36.21
C MET A 15 0.32 -18.72 34.78
N CYS A 16 0.84 -17.91 33.87
CA CYS A 16 0.69 -18.13 32.44
C CYS A 16 1.42 -19.44 32.11
N THR A 17 0.70 -20.54 31.90
CA THR A 17 1.31 -21.78 31.44
C THR A 17 1.88 -21.56 30.05
N PRO A 18 3.18 -21.82 29.82
CA PRO A 18 3.76 -21.66 28.49
C PRO A 18 3.04 -22.56 27.48
N GLN A 19 2.70 -22.02 26.32
CA GLN A 19 2.24 -22.80 25.18
C GLN A 19 3.31 -23.84 24.84
N ALA A 20 2.88 -25.10 24.51
CA ALA A 20 3.81 -26.17 24.21
C ALA A 20 4.58 -25.85 22.91
N ARG A 21 5.89 -25.64 23.04
CA ARG A 21 6.82 -25.47 21.92
C ARG A 21 7.15 -26.83 21.34
N GLU A 22 7.07 -26.97 20.01
CA GLU A 22 7.51 -28.18 19.30
C GLU A 22 9.04 -28.20 19.18
N ARG A 23 9.63 -29.37 18.93
CA ARG A 23 11.11 -29.56 18.86
C ARG A 23 11.74 -28.74 17.71
N ASP A 24 10.96 -28.40 16.69
CA ASP A 24 11.35 -27.62 15.50
C ASP A 24 11.20 -26.10 15.70
N GLY A 25 10.87 -25.65 16.92
CA GLY A 25 10.72 -24.22 17.25
C GLY A 25 9.34 -23.63 16.99
N TRP A 26 8.39 -24.42 16.47
CA TRP A 26 7.00 -23.99 16.27
C TRP A 26 6.22 -24.03 17.59
N THR A 27 5.26 -23.15 17.72
CA THR A 27 4.32 -23.09 18.83
C THR A 27 2.90 -23.26 18.32
N LYS A 28 2.14 -24.21 18.89
CA LYS A 28 0.71 -24.37 18.59
C LYS A 28 -0.08 -23.25 19.25
N LEU A 29 -0.80 -22.48 18.46
CA LEU A 29 -1.74 -21.46 18.97
C LEU A 29 -3.08 -22.06 19.38
N PHE A 30 -3.43 -23.21 18.82
CA PHE A 30 -4.65 -23.96 19.16
C PHE A 30 -4.31 -25.40 19.51
N ASN A 31 -4.87 -25.87 20.65
CA ASN A 31 -4.57 -27.19 21.20
C ASN A 31 -5.52 -28.31 20.74
N GLY A 32 -6.49 -27.97 19.86
CA GLY A 32 -7.52 -28.91 19.38
C GLY A 32 -8.63 -29.25 20.36
N ARG A 33 -8.65 -28.67 21.57
CA ARG A 33 -9.57 -29.07 22.65
C ARG A 33 -10.40 -27.92 23.24
N ASN A 34 -9.84 -26.74 23.38
CA ASN A 34 -10.50 -25.58 23.97
C ASN A 34 -9.86 -24.28 23.46
N LEU A 35 -10.51 -23.15 23.76
CA LEU A 35 -10.09 -21.82 23.34
C LEU A 35 -9.16 -21.10 24.34
N LYS A 36 -8.45 -21.84 25.20
CA LYS A 36 -7.48 -21.23 26.12
C LYS A 36 -6.38 -20.51 25.34
N GLY A 37 -6.08 -19.27 25.73
CA GLY A 37 -5.13 -18.38 25.04
C GLY A 37 -5.77 -17.52 23.94
N TRP A 38 -7.11 -17.58 23.84
CA TRP A 38 -7.90 -16.79 22.92
C TRP A 38 -8.96 -15.97 23.65
N VAL A 39 -9.24 -14.78 23.16
CA VAL A 39 -10.26 -13.86 23.68
C VAL A 39 -11.16 -13.38 22.54
N LYS A 40 -12.48 -13.32 22.82
CA LYS A 40 -13.45 -12.80 21.84
C LYS A 40 -13.54 -11.28 21.93
N LEU A 41 -13.41 -10.60 20.80
CA LEU A 41 -13.44 -9.13 20.65
C LEU A 41 -14.57 -8.70 19.71
N ASN A 42 -15.09 -7.51 19.95
CA ASN A 42 -16.14 -6.80 19.23
C ASN A 42 -17.52 -7.48 19.31
N GLY A 43 -17.89 -8.24 18.29
CA GLY A 43 -19.26 -8.77 18.16
C GLY A 43 -19.58 -9.97 19.06
N ASN A 44 -20.75 -10.58 18.79
CA ASN A 44 -21.30 -11.66 19.59
C ASN A 44 -21.42 -13.00 18.84
N ALA A 45 -20.77 -13.14 17.67
CA ALA A 45 -20.76 -14.42 16.98
C ALA A 45 -20.21 -15.55 17.85
N GLU A 46 -20.72 -16.75 17.65
CA GLU A 46 -20.33 -17.93 18.40
C GLU A 46 -19.01 -18.49 17.87
N TYR A 47 -18.11 -18.86 18.80
CA TYR A 47 -16.96 -19.71 18.54
C TYR A 47 -17.02 -20.93 19.47
N ARG A 48 -16.83 -22.11 18.90
CA ARG A 48 -16.78 -23.37 19.64
C ARG A 48 -15.71 -24.31 19.10
N VAL A 49 -15.42 -25.36 19.82
CA VAL A 49 -14.49 -26.39 19.35
C VAL A 49 -15.28 -27.63 18.98
N GLU A 50 -15.11 -28.13 17.77
CA GLU A 50 -15.72 -29.35 17.26
C GLU A 50 -14.70 -30.20 16.50
N ASN A 51 -14.55 -31.46 16.85
CA ASN A 51 -13.68 -32.43 16.18
C ASN A 51 -12.23 -31.94 15.96
N GLY A 52 -11.70 -31.14 16.88
CA GLY A 52 -10.35 -30.59 16.80
C GLY A 52 -10.23 -29.31 15.99
N ASP A 53 -11.33 -28.75 15.50
CA ASP A 53 -11.40 -27.47 14.78
C ASP A 53 -11.95 -26.37 15.70
N ILE A 54 -11.51 -25.12 15.50
CA ILE A 54 -12.25 -23.93 15.92
C ILE A 54 -13.35 -23.70 14.88
N VAL A 55 -14.58 -23.51 15.31
CA VAL A 55 -15.73 -23.24 14.45
C VAL A 55 -16.35 -21.91 14.81
N GLY A 56 -16.38 -20.99 13.86
CA GLY A 56 -17.08 -19.71 13.93
C GLY A 56 -18.41 -19.80 13.20
N ILE A 57 -19.46 -19.21 13.76
CA ILE A 57 -20.84 -19.29 13.24
C ILE A 57 -21.33 -17.91 12.84
N SER A 58 -21.70 -17.73 11.58
CA SER A 58 -22.33 -16.52 11.05
C SER A 58 -23.62 -16.21 11.83
N THR A 59 -23.63 -15.09 12.52
CA THR A 59 -24.68 -14.69 13.47
C THR A 59 -25.32 -13.37 13.00
N PRO A 60 -26.65 -13.24 12.97
CA PRO A 60 -27.30 -12.01 12.55
C PRO A 60 -27.18 -10.90 13.60
N ASN A 61 -27.31 -9.64 13.17
CA ASN A 61 -27.37 -8.45 14.03
C ASN A 61 -26.16 -8.29 14.98
N THR A 62 -25.00 -8.72 14.57
CA THR A 62 -23.75 -8.51 15.28
C THR A 62 -22.70 -7.98 14.34
N PRO A 63 -21.84 -7.04 14.76
CA PRO A 63 -20.72 -6.60 13.93
C PRO A 63 -19.69 -7.73 13.77
N ASN A 64 -18.68 -7.51 12.94
CA ASN A 64 -17.52 -8.39 12.83
C ASN A 64 -17.07 -8.83 14.23
N THR A 65 -16.95 -10.14 14.42
CA THR A 65 -16.51 -10.75 15.67
C THR A 65 -15.15 -11.41 15.44
N PHE A 66 -14.23 -11.21 16.37
CA PHE A 66 -12.87 -11.72 16.26
C PHE A 66 -12.52 -12.59 17.45
N LEU A 67 -11.96 -13.76 17.18
CA LEU A 67 -11.33 -14.60 18.22
C LEU A 67 -9.82 -14.31 18.16
N ALA A 68 -9.32 -13.50 19.07
CA ALA A 68 -7.96 -12.98 19.09
C ALA A 68 -7.06 -13.76 20.06
N THR A 69 -5.77 -13.88 19.73
CA THR A 69 -4.77 -14.37 20.68
C THR A 69 -4.61 -13.37 21.84
N GLU A 70 -4.42 -13.88 23.05
CA GLU A 70 -4.11 -13.03 24.23
C GLU A 70 -2.74 -12.36 24.14
N LYS A 71 -1.84 -12.88 23.29
CA LYS A 71 -0.49 -12.36 23.07
C LYS A 71 -0.41 -11.60 21.76
N ASN A 72 0.48 -10.60 21.72
CA ASN A 72 0.93 -9.94 20.51
C ASN A 72 2.14 -10.66 19.93
N TYR A 73 2.33 -10.47 18.61
CA TYR A 73 3.42 -11.03 17.81
C TYR A 73 3.98 -9.94 16.91
N GLY A 74 5.29 -9.79 16.89
CA GLY A 74 6.03 -8.91 15.98
C GLY A 74 6.38 -9.64 14.69
N ASP A 75 7.61 -10.16 14.61
CA ASP A 75 8.04 -11.00 13.48
C ASP A 75 7.61 -12.44 13.69
N PHE A 76 7.02 -13.04 12.65
CA PHE A 76 6.56 -14.42 12.71
C PHE A 76 6.37 -15.07 11.35
N ILE A 77 6.32 -16.41 11.38
CA ILE A 77 5.71 -17.24 10.35
C ILE A 77 4.49 -17.90 10.97
N LEU A 78 3.32 -17.71 10.34
CA LEU A 78 2.04 -18.30 10.76
C LEU A 78 1.60 -19.33 9.72
N GLU A 79 1.24 -20.52 10.18
CA GLU A 79 0.59 -21.54 9.35
C GLU A 79 -0.72 -21.99 9.98
N LEU A 80 -1.73 -22.13 9.15
CA LEU A 80 -3.03 -22.68 9.54
C LEU A 80 -3.74 -23.30 8.34
N GLU A 81 -4.80 -24.04 8.64
CA GLU A 81 -5.77 -24.48 7.65
C GLU A 81 -7.14 -23.90 7.97
N TYR A 82 -7.88 -23.47 6.94
CA TYR A 82 -9.25 -23.01 7.08
C TYR A 82 -10.16 -23.63 6.02
N LYS A 83 -11.45 -23.71 6.36
CA LYS A 83 -12.51 -24.16 5.46
C LYS A 83 -13.74 -23.28 5.65
N VAL A 84 -14.28 -22.72 4.57
CA VAL A 84 -15.41 -21.78 4.60
C VAL A 84 -16.53 -22.27 3.70
N GLU A 85 -17.77 -22.09 4.16
CA GLU A 85 -18.96 -22.39 3.39
C GLU A 85 -19.30 -21.31 2.37
N ALA A 86 -20.01 -21.68 1.31
CA ALA A 86 -20.38 -20.76 0.24
C ALA A 86 -21.15 -19.53 0.76
N GLY A 87 -20.71 -18.34 0.34
CA GLY A 87 -21.30 -17.05 0.71
C GLY A 87 -20.85 -16.49 2.08
N VAL A 88 -19.97 -17.20 2.80
CA VAL A 88 -19.35 -16.70 4.04
C VAL A 88 -18.06 -15.98 3.69
N ASN A 89 -17.89 -14.76 4.20
CA ASN A 89 -16.63 -14.02 4.21
C ASN A 89 -15.98 -14.15 5.58
N SER A 90 -14.66 -14.04 5.65
CA SER A 90 -13.87 -14.11 6.87
C SER A 90 -12.49 -13.46 6.66
N GLY A 91 -11.61 -13.56 7.65
CA GLY A 91 -10.23 -13.08 7.57
C GLY A 91 -9.38 -13.55 8.74
N ILE A 92 -8.08 -13.46 8.55
CA ILE A 92 -7.08 -13.69 9.59
C ILE A 92 -6.41 -12.35 9.89
N GLN A 93 -6.63 -11.81 11.08
CA GLN A 93 -5.96 -10.58 11.54
C GLN A 93 -4.49 -10.86 11.85
N LEU A 94 -3.61 -9.95 11.43
CA LEU A 94 -2.16 -10.02 11.57
C LEU A 94 -1.68 -8.73 12.24
N ARG A 95 -0.87 -8.79 13.29
CA ARG A 95 -0.35 -7.61 13.99
C ARG A 95 -1.44 -6.56 14.29
N SER A 96 -2.66 -7.02 14.61
CA SER A 96 -3.84 -6.16 14.76
C SER A 96 -4.05 -5.70 16.20
N HIS A 97 -4.93 -4.72 16.36
CA HIS A 97 -5.16 -4.02 17.62
C HIS A 97 -6.65 -3.87 17.91
N SER A 98 -6.96 -3.67 19.19
CA SER A 98 -8.28 -3.24 19.69
C SER A 98 -8.03 -2.32 20.87
N LYS A 99 -8.18 -1.01 20.68
CA LYS A 99 -7.92 0.02 21.71
C LYS A 99 -9.20 0.79 21.98
N PRO A 100 -9.60 1.01 23.24
CA PRO A 100 -10.84 1.72 23.57
C PRO A 100 -10.97 3.10 22.90
N GLU A 101 -9.87 3.82 22.76
CA GLU A 101 -9.80 5.14 22.14
C GLU A 101 -9.93 5.15 20.62
N TYR A 102 -9.86 3.98 19.98
CA TYR A 102 -10.02 3.87 18.52
C TYR A 102 -11.35 3.21 18.18
N LYS A 103 -12.29 4.01 17.66
CA LYS A 103 -13.62 3.57 17.20
C LYS A 103 -14.32 2.63 18.22
N ASP A 104 -14.29 3.01 19.49
CA ASP A 104 -14.90 2.26 20.61
C ASP A 104 -14.37 0.82 20.75
N GLY A 105 -13.08 0.62 20.59
CA GLY A 105 -12.43 -0.68 20.75
C GLY A 105 -12.59 -1.62 19.56
N ARG A 106 -13.00 -1.13 18.38
CA ARG A 106 -13.05 -1.93 17.16
C ARG A 106 -11.68 -2.51 16.84
N VAL A 107 -11.66 -3.77 16.41
CA VAL A 107 -10.45 -4.41 15.88
C VAL A 107 -10.04 -3.70 14.59
N TYR A 108 -8.75 -3.39 14.46
CA TYR A 108 -8.18 -2.76 13.27
C TYR A 108 -6.76 -3.28 13.00
N GLY A 109 -6.33 -3.23 11.76
CA GLY A 109 -5.02 -3.67 11.32
C GLY A 109 -5.06 -4.55 10.09
N TYR A 110 -3.95 -5.21 9.78
CA TYR A 110 -3.85 -6.07 8.61
C TYR A 110 -4.76 -7.30 8.74
N GLN A 111 -5.54 -7.56 7.71
CA GLN A 111 -6.35 -8.76 7.56
C GLN A 111 -5.94 -9.52 6.30
N CYS A 112 -5.43 -10.74 6.46
CA CYS A 112 -5.37 -11.68 5.35
C CYS A 112 -6.79 -12.12 5.04
N GLU A 113 -7.31 -11.70 3.90
CA GLU A 113 -8.71 -11.84 3.52
C GLU A 113 -9.06 -13.30 3.18
N ILE A 114 -10.27 -13.70 3.54
CA ILE A 114 -10.90 -14.94 3.13
C ILE A 114 -12.22 -14.59 2.45
N ASP A 115 -12.14 -14.30 1.15
CA ASP A 115 -13.29 -13.95 0.32
C ASP A 115 -13.44 -14.93 -0.84
N PRO A 116 -14.52 -15.73 -0.84
CA PRO A 116 -14.79 -16.66 -1.93
C PRO A 116 -15.00 -16.00 -3.29
N ALA A 117 -15.20 -14.68 -3.35
CA ALA A 117 -15.39 -13.94 -4.59
C ALA A 117 -14.10 -13.61 -5.37
N ALA A 118 -12.92 -14.09 -4.94
CA ALA A 118 -11.64 -14.03 -5.65
C ALA A 118 -10.52 -13.22 -4.95
N PHE A 119 -10.70 -12.79 -3.69
CA PHE A 119 -9.71 -11.98 -2.99
C PHE A 119 -9.02 -12.69 -1.81
N SER A 120 -9.26 -14.01 -1.64
CA SER A 120 -8.64 -14.81 -0.58
C SER A 120 -7.12 -14.81 -0.67
N GLY A 121 -6.45 -14.43 0.40
CA GLY A 121 -4.98 -14.29 0.48
C GLY A 121 -4.46 -12.90 0.16
N GLY A 122 -5.32 -11.93 -0.19
CA GLY A 122 -4.98 -10.51 -0.24
C GLY A 122 -4.92 -9.88 1.15
N ILE A 123 -4.46 -8.63 1.25
CA ILE A 123 -4.39 -7.89 2.51
C ILE A 123 -5.36 -6.70 2.49
N TYR A 124 -6.26 -6.70 3.46
CA TYR A 124 -7.18 -5.60 3.77
C TYR A 124 -6.78 -4.93 5.08
N ASP A 125 -6.85 -3.62 5.16
CA ASP A 125 -6.56 -2.84 6.36
C ASP A 125 -7.86 -2.57 7.11
N GLU A 126 -8.24 -3.52 7.98
CA GLU A 126 -9.52 -3.54 8.69
C GLU A 126 -9.72 -2.24 9.48
N MET A 127 -10.89 -1.63 9.32
CA MET A 127 -11.30 -0.37 9.96
C MET A 127 -10.40 0.85 9.68
N ARG A 128 -9.41 0.79 8.77
CA ARG A 128 -8.53 1.91 8.39
C ARG A 128 -8.60 2.23 6.89
N SER A 129 -7.62 1.77 6.09
CA SER A 129 -7.43 2.22 4.69
C SER A 129 -8.12 1.33 3.65
N GLY A 130 -8.68 0.18 4.03
CA GLY A 130 -9.24 -0.77 3.08
C GLY A 130 -8.16 -1.62 2.39
N TRP A 131 -8.30 -1.90 1.10
CA TRP A 131 -7.37 -2.76 0.37
C TRP A 131 -5.95 -2.20 0.31
N LEU A 132 -4.99 -2.91 0.89
CA LEU A 132 -3.55 -2.68 0.73
C LEU A 132 -2.96 -3.54 -0.37
N TYR A 133 -3.41 -4.79 -0.49
CA TYR A 133 -3.02 -5.69 -1.56
C TYR A 133 -4.26 -6.48 -2.02
N ASN A 134 -4.88 -6.07 -3.11
CA ASN A 134 -5.95 -6.83 -3.75
C ASN A 134 -5.40 -7.73 -4.86
N LEU A 135 -6.14 -8.78 -5.22
CA LEU A 135 -5.71 -9.75 -6.21
C LEU A 135 -6.23 -9.45 -7.63
N GLN A 136 -6.75 -8.24 -7.89
CA GLN A 136 -7.42 -7.92 -9.15
C GLN A 136 -6.55 -8.18 -10.39
N ASN A 137 -5.24 -7.93 -10.27
CA ASN A 137 -4.28 -8.12 -11.35
C ASN A 137 -3.43 -9.40 -11.21
N GLU A 138 -3.83 -10.31 -10.32
CA GLU A 138 -3.07 -11.54 -10.01
C GLU A 138 -3.95 -12.79 -10.30
N PRO A 139 -4.20 -13.12 -11.58
CA PRO A 139 -5.20 -14.13 -11.95
C PRO A 139 -4.85 -15.55 -11.49
N VAL A 140 -3.57 -15.85 -11.24
CA VAL A 140 -3.12 -17.13 -10.67
C VAL A 140 -3.46 -17.20 -9.19
N ALA A 141 -3.20 -16.12 -8.46
CA ALA A 141 -3.50 -15.99 -7.04
C ALA A 141 -5.01 -16.09 -6.76
N GLN A 142 -5.86 -15.47 -7.60
CA GLN A 142 -7.32 -15.55 -7.48
C GLN A 142 -7.86 -16.98 -7.53
N LYS A 143 -7.17 -17.90 -8.22
CA LYS A 143 -7.57 -19.31 -8.38
C LYS A 143 -7.05 -20.23 -7.28
N ALA A 144 -6.23 -19.71 -6.36
CA ALA A 144 -5.63 -20.52 -5.30
C ALA A 144 -6.64 -21.02 -4.27
N PHE A 145 -7.72 -20.27 -4.04
CA PHE A 145 -8.78 -20.59 -3.07
C PHE A 145 -9.66 -21.74 -3.53
N LYS A 146 -10.03 -22.62 -2.57
CA LYS A 146 -10.92 -23.77 -2.78
C LYS A 146 -12.11 -23.69 -1.85
N LEU A 147 -13.28 -23.45 -2.42
CA LEU A 147 -14.53 -23.35 -1.66
C LEU A 147 -14.96 -24.70 -1.08
N ASN A 148 -15.43 -24.72 0.17
CA ASN A 148 -15.86 -25.91 0.91
C ASN A 148 -14.77 -26.98 1.12
N GLU A 149 -13.50 -26.66 0.84
CA GLU A 149 -12.35 -27.51 1.07
C GLU A 149 -11.43 -26.90 2.13
N TRP A 150 -10.52 -27.70 2.66
CA TRP A 150 -9.43 -27.19 3.51
C TRP A 150 -8.40 -26.46 2.66
N ASN A 151 -8.18 -25.19 3.01
CA ASN A 151 -7.16 -24.34 2.41
C ASN A 151 -5.99 -24.17 3.38
N LYS A 152 -4.77 -24.38 2.92
CA LYS A 152 -3.55 -24.15 3.69
C LYS A 152 -3.10 -22.71 3.49
N LEU A 153 -2.99 -21.97 4.58
CA LEU A 153 -2.47 -20.61 4.60
C LEU A 153 -1.10 -20.58 5.26
N ARG A 154 -0.15 -19.90 4.64
CA ARG A 154 1.12 -19.51 5.22
C ARG A 154 1.28 -18.01 5.10
N VAL A 155 1.62 -17.36 6.21
CA VAL A 155 1.95 -15.93 6.29
C VAL A 155 3.34 -15.77 6.86
N GLU A 156 4.17 -14.98 6.21
CA GLU A 156 5.46 -14.55 6.71
C GLU A 156 5.41 -13.03 6.92
N ALA A 157 5.43 -12.60 8.18
CA ALA A 157 5.44 -11.21 8.58
C ALA A 157 6.76 -10.91 9.30
N VAL A 158 7.75 -10.35 8.59
CA VAL A 158 9.10 -10.10 9.11
C VAL A 158 9.54 -8.68 8.74
N GLY A 159 9.90 -7.88 9.73
CA GLY A 159 10.14 -6.46 9.55
C GLY A 159 8.93 -5.79 8.90
N HIS A 160 9.14 -5.09 7.80
CA HIS A 160 8.07 -4.44 7.02
C HIS A 160 7.44 -5.36 5.96
N SER A 161 7.95 -6.59 5.78
CA SER A 161 7.46 -7.50 4.75
C SER A 161 6.30 -8.35 5.26
N ILE A 162 5.23 -8.42 4.47
CA ILE A 162 4.11 -9.36 4.65
C ILE A 162 3.94 -10.13 3.36
N ARG A 163 4.21 -11.45 3.41
CA ARG A 163 4.07 -12.38 2.30
C ARG A 163 3.05 -13.46 2.63
N VAL A 164 2.20 -13.80 1.68
CA VAL A 164 1.14 -14.79 1.89
C VAL A 164 1.16 -15.82 0.77
N TRP A 165 1.00 -17.09 1.16
CA TRP A 165 0.75 -18.22 0.27
C TRP A 165 -0.55 -18.92 0.64
N LEU A 166 -1.38 -19.15 -0.35
CA LEU A 166 -2.61 -19.93 -0.23
C LEU A 166 -2.49 -21.20 -1.08
N ASN A 167 -2.58 -22.37 -0.43
CA ASN A 167 -2.38 -23.66 -1.07
C ASN A 167 -1.05 -23.79 -1.85
N GLY A 168 0.00 -23.13 -1.35
CA GLY A 168 1.34 -23.09 -1.96
C GLY A 168 1.49 -22.08 -3.10
N VAL A 169 0.42 -21.35 -3.46
CA VAL A 169 0.46 -20.28 -4.46
C VAL A 169 0.71 -18.96 -3.76
N PRO A 170 1.71 -18.13 -4.15
CA PRO A 170 1.89 -16.80 -3.60
C PRO A 170 0.70 -15.91 -3.97
N THR A 171 0.14 -15.24 -2.96
CA THR A 171 -1.04 -14.37 -3.14
C THR A 171 -0.76 -12.93 -2.73
N THR A 172 0.22 -12.69 -1.87
CA THR A 172 0.62 -11.34 -1.44
C THR A 172 2.15 -11.25 -1.31
N ASP A 173 2.71 -10.15 -1.81
CA ASP A 173 4.05 -9.66 -1.55
C ASP A 173 3.95 -8.15 -1.27
N MET A 174 3.97 -7.76 0.01
CA MET A 174 3.71 -6.40 0.45
C MET A 174 4.77 -5.90 1.43
N ILE A 175 5.12 -4.63 1.32
CA ILE A 175 5.96 -3.88 2.27
C ILE A 175 5.10 -2.77 2.88
N ASP A 176 4.92 -2.79 4.19
CA ASP A 176 4.18 -1.77 4.95
C ASP A 176 4.71 -1.69 6.39
N ASP A 177 4.73 -0.51 6.99
CA ASP A 177 5.33 -0.25 8.31
C ASP A 177 4.33 0.25 9.37
N LYS A 178 3.02 0.17 9.10
CA LYS A 178 1.99 0.71 10.00
C LYS A 178 1.94 -0.02 11.34
N ASP A 179 2.09 -1.36 11.33
CA ASP A 179 2.02 -2.17 12.54
C ASP A 179 3.23 -3.12 12.62
N ALA A 180 4.10 -2.86 13.61
CA ALA A 180 5.27 -3.71 13.87
C ALA A 180 4.92 -4.96 14.68
N GLU A 181 3.87 -4.91 15.49
CA GLU A 181 3.39 -6.01 16.34
C GLU A 181 1.88 -5.89 16.60
N GLY A 182 1.26 -6.95 17.05
CA GLY A 182 -0.14 -7.00 17.45
C GLY A 182 -0.63 -8.43 17.56
N PHE A 183 -1.90 -8.61 17.89
CA PHE A 183 -2.49 -9.95 18.00
C PHE A 183 -2.80 -10.56 16.63
N ILE A 184 -2.97 -11.89 16.61
CA ILE A 184 -3.55 -12.65 15.51
C ILE A 184 -5.01 -12.95 15.88
N ALA A 185 -5.96 -12.80 14.93
CA ALA A 185 -7.34 -13.15 15.20
C ALA A 185 -8.05 -13.81 14.01
N LEU A 186 -9.07 -14.59 14.33
CA LEU A 186 -9.94 -15.30 13.39
C LEU A 186 -11.27 -14.55 13.32
N GLN A 187 -11.68 -14.09 12.13
CA GLN A 187 -12.91 -13.30 11.95
C GLN A 187 -14.12 -14.17 11.65
N VAL A 188 -15.24 -13.87 12.30
CA VAL A 188 -16.58 -14.15 11.78
C VAL A 188 -17.17 -12.83 11.30
N HIS A 189 -17.33 -12.72 9.98
CA HIS A 189 -17.78 -11.49 9.32
C HIS A 189 -19.26 -11.21 9.63
N GLU A 190 -19.61 -9.94 9.76
CA GLU A 190 -21.00 -9.51 9.92
C GLU A 190 -21.83 -9.85 8.70
N ILE A 191 -23.06 -10.26 8.93
CA ILE A 191 -23.99 -10.65 7.87
C ILE A 191 -25.27 -9.80 7.87
N GLY A 192 -25.37 -8.80 8.76
CA GLY A 192 -26.61 -8.05 8.96
C GLY A 192 -27.77 -9.02 9.25
N ASN A 193 -28.82 -8.96 8.44
CA ASN A 193 -29.98 -9.84 8.51
C ASN A 193 -30.08 -10.83 7.32
N ASP A 194 -28.98 -11.11 6.64
CA ASP A 194 -28.96 -12.03 5.49
C ASP A 194 -29.25 -13.47 5.94
N LYS A 195 -30.52 -13.88 5.77
CA LYS A 195 -31.00 -15.20 6.15
C LYS A 195 -30.27 -16.36 5.46
N SER A 196 -29.68 -16.11 4.28
CA SER A 196 -28.95 -17.12 3.52
C SER A 196 -27.60 -17.49 4.16
N LYS A 197 -27.10 -16.65 5.08
CA LYS A 197 -25.83 -16.81 5.77
C LYS A 197 -25.94 -17.22 7.22
N ILE A 198 -27.14 -17.08 7.83
CA ILE A 198 -27.35 -17.43 9.26
C ILE A 198 -27.01 -18.89 9.51
N GLY A 199 -26.18 -19.16 10.51
CA GLY A 199 -25.79 -20.50 10.94
C GLY A 199 -24.71 -21.15 10.06
N LYS A 200 -24.29 -20.54 8.95
CA LYS A 200 -23.14 -21.02 8.18
C LYS A 200 -21.86 -20.88 8.96
N SER A 201 -20.90 -21.74 8.67
CA SER A 201 -19.66 -21.85 9.44
C SER A 201 -18.40 -21.54 8.64
N ILE A 202 -17.42 -21.07 9.38
CA ILE A 202 -16.00 -21.14 9.00
C ILE A 202 -15.26 -21.95 10.05
N ARG A 203 -14.29 -22.75 9.60
CA ARG A 203 -13.49 -23.65 10.45
C ARG A 203 -12.01 -23.37 10.31
N TRP A 204 -11.27 -23.46 11.42
CA TRP A 204 -9.81 -23.33 11.45
C TRP A 204 -9.18 -24.45 12.25
N ARG A 205 -8.03 -24.93 11.82
CA ARG A 205 -7.24 -25.97 12.50
C ARG A 205 -5.75 -25.82 12.21
N ASN A 206 -4.95 -26.64 12.87
CA ASN A 206 -3.49 -26.73 12.68
C ASN A 206 -2.79 -25.35 12.78
N ILE A 207 -3.30 -24.48 13.69
CA ILE A 207 -2.81 -23.12 13.85
C ILE A 207 -1.50 -23.15 14.62
N ARG A 208 -0.39 -22.79 13.98
CA ARG A 208 0.95 -22.75 14.57
C ARG A 208 1.72 -21.52 14.13
N ILE A 209 2.64 -21.08 14.98
CA ILE A 209 3.44 -19.89 14.77
C ILE A 209 4.91 -20.19 15.10
N LYS A 210 5.83 -19.59 14.35
CA LYS A 210 7.27 -19.55 14.65
C LYS A 210 7.67 -18.08 14.79
N THR A 211 8.42 -17.76 15.84
CA THR A 211 8.83 -16.37 16.18
C THR A 211 10.33 -16.22 16.39
N GLU A 212 11.08 -17.30 16.26
CA GLU A 212 12.54 -17.32 16.43
C GLU A 212 13.20 -18.12 15.31
N ASN A 213 14.43 -17.75 14.93
CA ASN A 213 15.21 -18.38 13.84
C ASN A 213 14.39 -18.47 12.54
N LEU A 214 13.74 -17.33 12.18
CA LEU A 214 12.81 -17.27 11.06
C LEU A 214 13.52 -17.45 9.73
N GLU A 215 14.75 -16.97 9.60
CA GLU A 215 15.58 -17.00 8.40
C GLU A 215 15.79 -18.43 7.84
N GLU A 216 15.77 -19.43 8.71
CA GLU A 216 15.92 -20.85 8.33
C GLU A 216 14.66 -21.41 7.64
N GLU A 217 13.51 -20.74 7.83
CA GLU A 217 12.19 -21.21 7.40
C GLU A 217 11.53 -20.27 6.37
N LEU A 218 12.12 -19.10 6.12
CA LEU A 218 11.58 -18.18 5.14
C LEU A 218 11.56 -18.79 3.74
N SER A 219 10.44 -18.61 3.05
CA SER A 219 10.32 -18.99 1.65
C SER A 219 11.24 -18.16 0.76
N ALA A 220 11.62 -18.69 -0.37
CA ALA A 220 12.35 -17.95 -1.40
C ALA A 220 11.62 -16.65 -1.77
N PRO A 221 12.34 -15.64 -2.29
CA PRO A 221 11.69 -14.41 -2.79
C PRO A 221 10.60 -14.73 -3.81
N ILE A 222 9.45 -14.09 -3.69
CA ILE A 222 8.35 -14.24 -4.62
C ILE A 222 8.69 -13.46 -5.90
N THR A 223 8.52 -14.08 -7.06
CA THR A 223 8.75 -13.47 -8.38
C THR A 223 7.52 -13.49 -9.27
N GLU A 224 6.54 -14.32 -8.94
CA GLU A 224 5.36 -14.63 -9.76
C GLU A 224 4.27 -13.55 -9.70
N ILE A 225 4.27 -12.76 -8.64
CA ILE A 225 3.31 -11.67 -8.42
C ILE A 225 4.02 -10.34 -8.18
N SER A 226 3.32 -9.24 -8.35
CA SER A 226 3.85 -7.90 -8.10
C SER A 226 4.13 -7.67 -6.61
N GLN A 227 5.18 -6.91 -6.28
CA GLN A 227 5.36 -6.39 -4.93
C GLN A 227 4.73 -5.01 -4.82
N GLN A 228 3.98 -4.77 -3.73
CA GLN A 228 3.44 -3.44 -3.40
C GLN A 228 4.16 -2.89 -2.17
N ASN A 229 4.81 -1.74 -2.35
CA ASN A 229 5.53 -1.05 -1.28
C ASN A 229 4.77 0.21 -0.88
N HIS A 230 4.27 0.23 0.36
CA HIS A 230 3.53 1.33 0.98
C HIS A 230 4.38 2.20 1.91
N VAL A 231 5.64 1.80 2.18
CA VAL A 231 6.53 2.56 3.06
C VAL A 231 7.09 3.77 2.31
N ALA A 232 6.86 4.95 2.87
CA ALA A 232 7.28 6.18 2.23
C ALA A 232 8.81 6.33 2.19
N ASN A 233 9.34 6.73 1.01
CA ASN A 233 10.77 6.99 0.79
C ASN A 233 11.68 5.80 1.14
N TYR A 234 11.17 4.61 0.92
CA TYR A 234 11.87 3.35 1.21
C TYR A 234 11.94 2.49 -0.06
N LEU A 235 13.06 1.82 -0.24
CA LEU A 235 13.25 0.78 -1.25
C LEU A 235 13.26 -0.58 -0.58
N SER A 236 12.42 -1.49 -1.02
CA SER A 236 12.54 -2.88 -0.65
C SER A 236 13.80 -3.49 -1.31
N GLU A 237 14.28 -4.61 -0.78
CA GLU A 237 15.37 -5.36 -1.40
C GLU A 237 15.05 -5.75 -2.85
N ARG A 238 13.80 -6.16 -3.12
CA ARG A 238 13.32 -6.51 -4.45
C ARG A 238 13.35 -5.31 -5.40
N GLU A 239 12.92 -4.13 -4.96
CA GLU A 239 13.03 -2.90 -5.74
C GLU A 239 14.49 -2.55 -6.02
N ALA A 240 15.37 -2.61 -5.01
CA ALA A 240 16.80 -2.33 -5.18
C ALA A 240 17.47 -3.31 -6.17
N GLN A 241 17.16 -4.61 -6.06
CA GLN A 241 17.63 -5.64 -7.00
C GLN A 241 17.10 -5.43 -8.44
N ALA A 242 15.90 -4.86 -8.58
CA ALA A 242 15.32 -4.48 -9.87
C ALA A 242 15.86 -3.15 -10.44
N GLY A 243 16.89 -2.56 -9.82
CA GLY A 243 17.57 -1.36 -10.27
C GLY A 243 16.92 -0.04 -9.87
N TRP A 244 15.89 -0.08 -9.00
CA TRP A 244 15.29 1.14 -8.47
C TRP A 244 16.26 1.88 -7.56
N LYS A 245 16.23 3.21 -7.62
CA LYS A 245 16.96 4.14 -6.75
C LYS A 245 15.99 5.20 -6.23
N LEU A 246 16.18 5.68 -5.00
CA LEU A 246 15.47 6.86 -4.52
C LEU A 246 16.05 8.11 -5.19
N LEU A 247 15.20 8.90 -5.83
CA LEU A 247 15.54 10.26 -6.30
C LEU A 247 15.49 11.27 -5.15
N TRP A 248 14.83 10.90 -4.07
CA TRP A 248 14.73 11.73 -2.88
C TRP A 248 14.74 10.85 -1.62
N ASN A 249 15.55 11.25 -0.64
CA ASN A 249 15.84 10.47 0.56
C ASN A 249 14.81 10.67 1.70
N GLY A 250 13.81 11.53 1.51
CA GLY A 250 12.82 11.85 2.56
C GLY A 250 13.32 12.79 3.68
N LYS A 251 14.55 13.31 3.60
CA LYS A 251 15.19 14.05 4.72
C LYS A 251 15.67 15.45 4.33
N ASP A 252 16.24 15.60 3.16
CA ASP A 252 16.82 16.85 2.68
C ASP A 252 16.71 16.97 1.15
N LEU A 253 17.25 18.02 0.57
CA LEU A 253 17.22 18.27 -0.88
C LEU A 253 18.48 17.77 -1.61
N SER A 254 19.24 16.86 -1.02
CA SER A 254 20.37 16.19 -1.68
C SER A 254 19.90 15.52 -2.98
N GLY A 255 20.66 15.70 -4.06
CA GLY A 255 20.31 15.20 -5.40
C GLY A 255 19.41 16.14 -6.20
N TRP A 256 18.97 17.27 -5.63
CA TRP A 256 18.16 18.29 -6.28
C TRP A 256 18.86 19.65 -6.28
N LYS A 257 18.58 20.46 -7.27
CA LYS A 257 19.09 21.83 -7.40
C LYS A 257 18.04 22.74 -8.05
N SER A 258 18.17 24.05 -7.84
CA SER A 258 17.35 25.01 -8.59
C SER A 258 17.60 24.90 -10.08
N ASN A 259 16.53 24.90 -10.89
CA ASN A 259 16.63 24.89 -12.34
C ASN A 259 17.26 26.19 -12.89
N TYR A 260 17.01 27.33 -12.23
CA TYR A 260 17.46 28.65 -12.68
C TYR A 260 18.58 29.24 -11.81
N GLY A 261 19.24 28.45 -10.96
CA GLY A 261 20.33 28.91 -10.11
C GLY A 261 19.89 29.76 -8.91
N ASN A 262 18.63 29.70 -8.50
CA ASN A 262 18.16 30.36 -7.29
C ASN A 262 18.82 29.74 -6.05
N ALA A 263 19.69 30.46 -5.36
CA ALA A 263 20.37 29.98 -4.16
C ALA A 263 19.42 29.76 -2.98
N ASP A 264 18.27 30.41 -3.01
CA ASP A 264 17.27 30.38 -1.93
C ASP A 264 16.11 29.39 -2.18
N PHE A 265 16.22 28.52 -3.17
CA PHE A 265 15.14 27.58 -3.53
C PHE A 265 14.66 26.73 -2.36
N GLU A 266 15.56 26.40 -1.42
CA GLU A 266 15.23 25.67 -0.18
C GLU A 266 14.29 26.43 0.76
N LYS A 267 14.10 27.74 0.58
CA LYS A 267 13.12 28.51 1.35
C LYS A 267 11.67 28.15 0.96
N GLY A 268 11.45 27.73 -0.26
CA GLY A 268 10.13 27.35 -0.77
C GLY A 268 9.92 25.86 -0.90
N TRP A 269 10.97 25.07 -1.10
CA TRP A 269 10.91 23.61 -1.07
C TRP A 269 11.27 23.13 0.34
N LYS A 270 10.28 22.61 1.08
CA LYS A 270 10.44 22.19 2.47
C LYS A 270 10.27 20.69 2.63
N VAL A 271 11.02 20.15 3.59
CA VAL A 271 10.82 18.78 4.05
C VAL A 271 9.99 18.83 5.34
N GLU A 272 8.82 18.24 5.31
CA GLU A 272 7.87 18.19 6.43
C GLU A 272 7.37 16.73 6.58
N ASP A 273 7.68 16.09 7.69
CA ASP A 273 7.25 14.71 8.01
C ASP A 273 7.51 13.70 6.87
N GLY A 274 8.74 13.68 6.35
CA GLY A 274 9.11 12.80 5.24
C GLY A 274 8.40 13.13 3.91
N THR A 275 7.89 14.35 3.79
CA THR A 275 7.21 14.86 2.60
C THR A 275 7.93 16.09 2.06
N LEU A 276 8.18 16.13 0.77
CA LEU A 276 8.70 17.30 0.08
C LEU A 276 7.53 18.22 -0.31
N VAL A 277 7.47 19.42 0.24
CA VAL A 277 6.34 20.35 0.11
C VAL A 277 6.77 21.64 -0.57
N ILE A 278 6.02 22.09 -1.57
CA ILE A 278 6.14 23.43 -2.14
C ILE A 278 5.35 24.41 -1.28
N LYS A 279 6.02 25.45 -0.76
CA LYS A 279 5.37 26.56 -0.07
C LYS A 279 4.71 27.48 -1.08
N PRO A 280 3.40 27.77 -0.94
CA PRO A 280 2.71 28.61 -1.91
C PRO A 280 3.33 30.00 -1.96
N LYS A 281 3.46 30.54 -3.19
CA LYS A 281 3.96 31.91 -3.45
C LYS A 281 5.34 32.21 -2.85
N SER A 282 6.17 31.19 -2.70
CA SER A 282 7.53 31.34 -2.15
C SER A 282 8.53 31.97 -3.11
N GLY A 283 8.24 31.88 -4.42
CA GLY A 283 9.18 32.29 -5.48
C GLY A 283 10.44 31.41 -5.56
N ALA A 284 10.37 30.19 -5.03
CA ALA A 284 11.50 29.25 -5.04
C ALA A 284 11.89 28.82 -6.46
N GLY A 285 10.88 28.67 -7.32
CA GLY A 285 11.03 28.19 -8.68
C GLY A 285 11.20 26.68 -8.75
N ASP A 286 11.32 26.19 -9.98
CA ASP A 286 11.44 24.77 -10.30
C ASP A 286 12.75 24.17 -9.77
N ILE A 287 12.69 22.92 -9.31
CA ILE A 287 13.86 22.12 -8.97
C ILE A 287 14.06 20.98 -9.97
N VAL A 288 15.34 20.63 -10.21
CA VAL A 288 15.73 19.54 -11.10
C VAL A 288 16.66 18.58 -10.38
N THR A 289 16.66 17.32 -10.82
CA THR A 289 17.66 16.35 -10.40
C THR A 289 19.06 16.81 -10.76
N VAL A 290 20.08 16.47 -9.97
CA VAL A 290 21.49 16.71 -10.31
C VAL A 290 21.87 15.87 -11.52
N ASP A 291 21.42 14.60 -11.54
CA ASP A 291 21.67 13.66 -12.62
C ASP A 291 20.69 13.82 -13.78
N LYS A 292 21.06 13.28 -14.95
CA LYS A 292 20.24 13.20 -16.15
C LYS A 292 19.84 11.76 -16.43
N TYR A 293 18.67 11.58 -17.03
CA TYR A 293 18.11 10.27 -17.35
C TYR A 293 17.70 10.23 -18.82
N HIS A 294 17.90 9.09 -19.46
CA HIS A 294 17.56 8.84 -20.86
C HIS A 294 16.36 7.89 -20.95
N ASP A 295 16.60 6.59 -20.78
CA ASP A 295 15.58 5.57 -20.69
C ASP A 295 15.35 5.25 -19.22
N PHE A 296 14.11 5.40 -18.75
CA PHE A 296 13.82 5.26 -17.33
C PHE A 296 12.36 4.89 -17.06
N GLU A 297 12.16 4.35 -15.89
CA GLU A 297 10.86 4.29 -15.22
C GLU A 297 10.91 5.13 -13.95
N LEU A 298 10.02 6.10 -13.84
CA LEU A 298 9.90 7.04 -12.73
C LEU A 298 8.59 6.81 -11.98
N GLN A 299 8.65 6.77 -10.66
CA GLN A 299 7.47 6.81 -9.78
C GLN A 299 7.58 8.02 -8.85
N VAL A 300 6.45 8.72 -8.69
CA VAL A 300 6.34 9.89 -7.79
C VAL A 300 4.96 9.86 -7.15
N ASP A 301 4.91 9.79 -5.83
CA ASP A 301 3.66 10.02 -5.12
C ASP A 301 3.48 11.53 -4.91
N PHE A 302 2.30 12.05 -5.27
CA PHE A 302 1.95 13.46 -5.10
C PHE A 302 0.59 13.63 -4.41
N LYS A 303 0.43 14.77 -3.76
CA LYS A 303 -0.83 15.18 -3.12
C LYS A 303 -1.10 16.65 -3.40
N LEU A 304 -2.30 16.94 -3.92
CA LEU A 304 -2.76 18.28 -4.25
C LEU A 304 -3.49 18.96 -3.08
N THR A 305 -3.37 20.28 -3.00
CA THR A 305 -4.35 21.12 -2.30
C THR A 305 -5.42 21.63 -3.28
N PRO A 306 -6.59 22.10 -2.78
CA PRO A 306 -7.65 22.60 -3.64
C PRO A 306 -7.20 23.75 -4.56
N GLY A 307 -7.37 23.57 -5.87
CA GLY A 307 -6.98 24.52 -6.91
C GLY A 307 -5.51 24.52 -7.28
N ALA A 308 -4.72 23.59 -6.77
CA ALA A 308 -3.28 23.57 -7.03
C ALA A 308 -2.90 23.09 -8.44
N ASN A 309 -1.76 23.59 -8.90
CA ASN A 309 -1.10 23.24 -10.15
C ASN A 309 0.38 22.96 -9.91
N SER A 310 0.90 21.95 -10.56
CA SER A 310 2.30 21.57 -10.63
C SER A 310 2.53 20.66 -11.85
N GLY A 311 3.72 20.08 -11.98
CA GLY A 311 4.04 19.13 -13.05
C GLY A 311 5.32 18.37 -12.77
N ILE A 312 5.39 17.15 -13.29
CA ILE A 312 6.63 16.38 -13.39
C ILE A 312 7.10 16.49 -14.82
N LYS A 313 8.25 17.15 -15.01
CA LYS A 313 8.81 17.33 -16.36
C LYS A 313 10.05 16.46 -16.53
N TYR A 314 10.27 16.02 -17.73
CA TYR A 314 11.41 15.19 -18.10
C TYR A 314 12.00 15.65 -19.45
N PHE A 315 13.24 15.25 -19.71
CA PHE A 315 14.07 15.78 -20.83
C PHE A 315 14.30 17.29 -20.73
N ILE A 316 14.50 17.78 -19.51
CA ILE A 316 14.74 19.19 -19.25
C ILE A 316 16.24 19.50 -19.29
N GLY A 317 16.61 20.55 -20.03
CA GLY A 317 17.91 21.21 -19.91
C GLY A 317 17.91 22.24 -18.80
N LEU A 318 19.11 22.59 -18.27
CA LEU A 318 19.22 23.66 -17.26
C LEU A 318 18.83 25.02 -17.86
N ASN A 319 18.30 25.90 -17.01
CA ASN A 319 17.81 27.24 -17.36
C ASN A 319 16.65 27.23 -18.38
N GLY A 320 15.93 26.10 -18.44
CA GLY A 320 14.75 25.93 -19.28
C GLY A 320 13.69 25.12 -18.59
N SER A 321 12.41 25.40 -18.88
CA SER A 321 11.27 24.65 -18.36
C SER A 321 10.47 23.96 -19.47
N VAL A 322 11.00 23.96 -20.69
CA VAL A 322 10.34 23.40 -21.86
C VAL A 322 10.83 21.97 -22.07
N GLY A 323 9.94 21.02 -21.89
CA GLY A 323 10.18 19.60 -22.05
C GLY A 323 8.87 18.82 -22.02
N CYS A 324 8.98 17.51 -21.87
CA CYS A 324 7.83 16.65 -21.64
C CYS A 324 7.30 16.87 -20.22
N GLU A 325 5.98 16.95 -20.08
CA GLU A 325 5.34 17.22 -18.79
C GLU A 325 4.18 16.27 -18.54
N TYR A 326 4.23 15.58 -17.39
CA TYR A 326 3.10 14.93 -16.77
C TYR A 326 2.40 15.98 -15.89
N GLN A 327 1.18 16.36 -16.29
CA GLN A 327 0.44 17.41 -15.60
C GLN A 327 -0.05 16.95 -14.22
N ILE A 328 0.13 17.80 -13.21
CA ILE A 328 -0.42 17.63 -11.86
C ILE A 328 -1.33 18.84 -11.58
N LEU A 329 -2.65 18.61 -11.56
CA LEU A 329 -3.62 19.70 -11.53
C LEU A 329 -4.90 19.30 -10.80
N ASP A 330 -5.52 20.25 -10.07
CA ASP A 330 -6.91 20.12 -9.65
C ASP A 330 -7.83 20.45 -10.82
N ASP A 331 -8.35 19.44 -11.49
CA ASP A 331 -9.17 19.54 -12.71
C ASP A 331 -10.48 20.31 -12.51
N GLU A 332 -11.00 20.40 -11.29
CA GLU A 332 -12.26 21.09 -11.01
C GLU A 332 -12.07 22.59 -10.74
N LYS A 333 -11.02 22.94 -9.98
CA LYS A 333 -10.86 24.30 -9.46
C LYS A 333 -9.83 25.13 -10.19
N HIS A 334 -8.77 24.50 -10.77
CA HIS A 334 -7.76 25.27 -11.46
C HIS A 334 -8.21 25.66 -12.90
N PRO A 335 -8.08 26.93 -13.30
CA PRO A 335 -8.60 27.41 -14.58
C PRO A 335 -7.93 26.77 -15.81
N ASP A 336 -6.67 26.34 -15.71
CA ASP A 336 -5.92 25.71 -16.80
C ASP A 336 -6.53 24.37 -17.24
N ALA A 337 -7.25 23.67 -16.36
CA ALA A 337 -7.99 22.44 -16.70
C ALA A 337 -9.04 22.64 -17.79
N LYS A 338 -9.56 23.88 -17.93
CA LYS A 338 -10.56 24.28 -18.92
C LYS A 338 -9.94 24.91 -20.16
N ALA A 339 -8.65 25.17 -20.12
CA ALA A 339 -7.87 25.69 -21.23
C ALA A 339 -7.32 24.54 -22.12
N GLY A 340 -6.71 24.89 -23.23
CA GLY A 340 -6.19 23.91 -24.17
C GLY A 340 -7.28 23.29 -25.04
N ARG A 341 -7.03 22.08 -25.53
CA ARG A 341 -7.90 21.36 -26.45
C ARG A 341 -8.23 19.96 -25.88
N ASP A 342 -9.51 19.59 -25.92
CA ASP A 342 -9.98 18.24 -25.56
C ASP A 342 -9.57 17.78 -24.14
N GLY A 343 -9.26 18.72 -23.23
CA GLY A 343 -8.80 18.41 -21.89
C GLY A 343 -7.31 18.04 -21.78
N ASN A 344 -6.49 18.41 -22.77
CA ASN A 344 -5.07 18.08 -22.82
C ASN A 344 -4.18 18.83 -21.79
N ARG A 345 -4.80 19.58 -20.86
CA ARG A 345 -4.14 20.22 -19.73
C ARG A 345 -4.65 19.72 -18.37
N ARG A 346 -5.42 18.64 -18.37
CA ARG A 346 -5.93 18.01 -17.14
C ARG A 346 -4.89 17.09 -16.49
N LEU A 347 -5.21 16.63 -15.29
CA LEU A 347 -4.38 15.71 -14.52
C LEU A 347 -3.91 14.51 -15.34
N ALA A 348 -2.62 14.21 -15.24
CA ALA A 348 -1.89 13.14 -15.93
C ALA A 348 -1.78 13.28 -17.46
N SER A 349 -2.34 14.34 -18.06
CA SER A 349 -2.17 14.63 -19.47
C SER A 349 -0.68 14.83 -19.83
N ARG A 350 -0.34 14.50 -21.07
CA ARG A 350 0.86 15.06 -21.69
C ARG A 350 0.56 16.51 -21.98
N TYR A 351 0.96 17.38 -21.09
CA TYR A 351 0.51 18.78 -21.03
C TYR A 351 0.50 19.48 -22.40
N ASP A 352 -0.67 20.04 -22.75
CA ASP A 352 -0.99 20.76 -23.99
C ASP A 352 -0.85 19.95 -25.29
N ILE A 353 -0.58 18.64 -25.21
CA ILE A 353 -0.39 17.77 -26.37
C ILE A 353 -1.42 16.65 -26.41
N MET A 354 -1.46 15.79 -25.38
CA MET A 354 -2.33 14.61 -25.38
C MET A 354 -3.19 14.58 -24.12
N PRO A 355 -4.52 14.48 -24.26
CA PRO A 355 -5.43 14.47 -23.12
C PRO A 355 -5.36 13.15 -22.34
N ALA A 356 -5.57 13.22 -21.03
CA ALA A 356 -5.79 12.08 -20.15
C ALA A 356 -7.04 12.27 -19.30
N GLN A 357 -7.56 11.17 -18.77
CA GLN A 357 -8.68 11.20 -17.83
C GLN A 357 -8.24 10.75 -16.43
N GLY A 358 -7.13 11.33 -15.96
CA GLY A 358 -6.49 10.99 -14.69
C GLY A 358 -7.41 11.11 -13.49
N TRP A 359 -8.31 12.08 -13.52
CA TRP A 359 -9.30 12.31 -12.48
C TRP A 359 -10.19 11.10 -12.18
N LYS A 360 -10.39 10.18 -13.12
CA LYS A 360 -11.20 8.96 -12.92
C LYS A 360 -10.57 7.99 -11.93
N TYR A 361 -9.25 8.06 -11.78
CA TYR A 361 -8.47 7.10 -11.00
C TYR A 361 -7.73 7.76 -9.84
N ALA A 362 -7.84 9.09 -9.71
CA ALA A 362 -7.18 9.86 -8.68
C ALA A 362 -8.00 9.93 -7.39
N ASP A 363 -7.31 9.83 -6.25
CA ASP A 363 -7.82 10.33 -4.98
C ASP A 363 -7.65 11.85 -4.96
N LYS A 364 -8.75 12.59 -4.98
CA LYS A 364 -8.79 14.02 -5.29
C LYS A 364 -7.85 14.88 -4.45
N TYR A 365 -7.75 14.65 -3.17
CA TYR A 365 -6.85 15.36 -2.24
C TYR A 365 -6.07 14.40 -1.35
N GLY A 366 -6.04 13.14 -1.69
CA GLY A 366 -5.20 12.11 -1.12
C GLY A 366 -3.90 11.93 -1.90
N TRP A 367 -3.15 10.89 -1.57
CA TRP A 367 -1.93 10.53 -2.26
C TRP A 367 -2.22 9.79 -3.55
N ASN A 368 -1.58 10.22 -4.62
CA ASN A 368 -1.65 9.60 -5.94
C ASN A 368 -0.25 9.24 -6.44
N ARG A 369 -0.11 8.12 -7.10
CA ARG A 369 1.13 7.68 -7.73
C ARG A 369 1.13 7.97 -9.22
N ALA A 370 1.95 8.93 -9.65
CA ALA A 370 2.35 9.07 -11.04
C ALA A 370 3.43 8.04 -11.37
N ARG A 371 3.31 7.39 -12.53
CA ARG A 371 4.36 6.55 -13.10
C ARG A 371 4.58 6.97 -14.55
N ILE A 372 5.83 7.21 -14.91
CA ILE A 372 6.25 7.61 -16.25
C ILE A 372 7.27 6.58 -16.73
N VAL A 373 7.03 5.99 -17.90
CA VAL A 373 7.97 5.08 -18.56
C VAL A 373 8.48 5.74 -19.83
N VAL A 374 9.78 5.75 -19.99
CA VAL A 374 10.45 6.21 -21.22
C VAL A 374 11.44 5.16 -21.65
N LYS A 375 11.30 4.66 -22.89
CA LYS A 375 12.20 3.69 -23.48
C LYS A 375 12.41 4.04 -24.95
N GLY A 376 13.56 4.61 -25.27
CA GLY A 376 13.81 5.20 -26.61
C GLY A 376 12.77 6.28 -26.94
N ASN A 377 12.02 6.07 -27.98
CA ASN A 377 10.94 6.99 -28.38
C ASN A 377 9.60 6.69 -27.67
N HIS A 378 9.44 5.52 -27.07
CA HIS A 378 8.20 5.11 -26.43
C HIS A 378 8.03 5.76 -25.05
N VAL A 379 6.83 6.31 -24.77
CA VAL A 379 6.50 6.98 -23.52
C VAL A 379 5.12 6.57 -23.04
N GLU A 380 5.01 6.30 -21.74
CA GLU A 380 3.74 6.01 -21.07
C GLU A 380 3.52 6.92 -19.85
N HIS A 381 2.28 7.35 -19.62
CA HIS A 381 1.84 7.98 -18.38
C HIS A 381 0.80 7.10 -17.68
N TRP A 382 0.98 6.91 -16.38
CA TRP A 382 0.12 6.11 -15.52
C TRP A 382 -0.27 6.89 -14.27
N ILE A 383 -1.44 6.60 -13.71
CA ILE A 383 -1.86 7.08 -12.38
C ILE A 383 -2.47 5.91 -11.60
N ASN A 384 -2.04 5.72 -10.36
CA ASN A 384 -2.56 4.68 -9.45
C ASN A 384 -2.69 3.29 -10.11
N GLY A 385 -1.68 2.91 -10.93
CA GLY A 385 -1.65 1.63 -11.65
C GLY A 385 -2.43 1.58 -12.96
N HIS A 386 -3.11 2.66 -13.36
CA HIS A 386 -3.86 2.74 -14.63
C HIS A 386 -3.08 3.47 -15.71
N LYS A 387 -2.81 2.80 -16.85
CA LYS A 387 -2.19 3.43 -18.02
C LYS A 387 -3.20 4.35 -18.71
N LEU A 388 -2.83 5.62 -18.88
CA LEU A 388 -3.70 6.66 -19.45
C LEU A 388 -3.24 7.13 -20.82
N ILE A 389 -1.94 7.24 -21.01
CA ILE A 389 -1.32 7.73 -22.23
C ILE A 389 -0.19 6.79 -22.65
N GLU A 390 -0.11 6.57 -23.95
CA GLU A 390 0.97 5.85 -24.60
C GLU A 390 1.22 6.48 -25.96
N TYR A 391 2.49 6.80 -26.30
CA TYR A 391 2.85 7.39 -27.58
C TYR A 391 4.31 7.15 -27.94
N ASP A 392 4.61 7.27 -29.23
CA ASP A 392 5.97 7.22 -29.75
C ASP A 392 6.38 8.59 -30.28
N LYS A 393 7.49 9.15 -29.75
CA LYS A 393 8.12 10.38 -30.27
C LYS A 393 8.64 10.17 -31.70
N GLY A 394 8.75 11.25 -32.47
CA GLY A 394 9.31 11.22 -33.81
C GLY A 394 8.41 10.57 -34.87
N THR A 395 7.17 10.27 -34.55
CA THR A 395 6.17 9.82 -35.54
C THR A 395 5.44 11.00 -36.16
N LYS A 396 4.83 10.80 -37.36
CA LYS A 396 3.98 11.83 -37.97
C LYS A 396 2.83 12.26 -37.05
N ALA A 397 2.24 11.34 -36.32
CA ALA A 397 1.19 11.63 -35.36
C ALA A 397 1.69 12.55 -34.23
N TRP A 398 2.89 12.27 -33.71
CA TRP A 398 3.55 13.12 -32.72
C TRP A 398 3.79 14.53 -33.26
N ASP A 399 4.33 14.68 -34.48
CA ASP A 399 4.60 15.98 -35.09
C ASP A 399 3.32 16.81 -35.28
N GLU A 400 2.21 16.15 -35.69
CA GLU A 400 0.93 16.83 -35.86
C GLU A 400 0.34 17.29 -34.51
N MET A 401 0.49 16.51 -33.43
CA MET A 401 0.08 16.94 -32.10
C MET A 401 0.89 18.14 -31.60
N ILE A 402 2.21 18.15 -31.83
CA ILE A 402 3.07 19.28 -31.46
C ILE A 402 2.66 20.55 -32.22
N LYS A 403 2.43 20.46 -33.54
CA LYS A 403 2.01 21.61 -34.38
C LYS A 403 0.72 22.26 -33.85
N GLN A 404 -0.15 21.50 -33.21
CA GLN A 404 -1.42 21.95 -32.68
C GLN A 404 -1.32 22.45 -31.22
N SER A 405 -0.15 22.40 -30.61
CA SER A 405 0.12 22.78 -29.22
C SER A 405 0.79 24.14 -29.11
N LYS A 406 0.86 24.69 -27.93
CA LYS A 406 1.66 25.90 -27.64
C LYS A 406 3.15 25.71 -27.93
N PHE A 407 3.63 24.48 -28.12
CA PHE A 407 5.02 24.14 -28.40
C PHE A 407 5.35 24.10 -29.90
N ALA A 408 4.41 24.42 -30.78
CA ALA A 408 4.58 24.36 -32.24
C ALA A 408 5.83 25.11 -32.80
N LYS A 409 6.24 26.16 -32.08
CA LYS A 409 7.40 27.00 -32.47
C LYS A 409 8.69 26.61 -31.71
N VAL A 410 8.65 25.64 -30.83
CA VAL A 410 9.82 25.22 -30.06
C VAL A 410 10.65 24.25 -30.91
N LYS A 411 11.87 24.66 -31.23
CA LYS A 411 12.81 23.80 -32.00
C LYS A 411 13.21 22.60 -31.15
N ASN A 412 13.23 21.42 -31.77
CA ASN A 412 13.63 20.15 -31.12
C ASN A 412 12.87 19.86 -29.84
N PHE A 413 11.56 20.20 -29.77
CA PHE A 413 10.73 19.93 -28.61
C PHE A 413 10.75 18.44 -28.26
N ALA A 414 11.15 18.13 -27.04
CA ALA A 414 11.27 16.75 -26.51
C ALA A 414 12.22 15.83 -27.32
N GLY A 415 13.10 16.41 -28.15
CA GLY A 415 14.01 15.67 -29.03
C GLY A 415 15.43 15.44 -28.49
N GLY A 416 15.68 15.71 -27.21
CA GLY A 416 17.00 15.51 -26.59
C GLY A 416 17.28 14.05 -26.19
N ASP A 417 18.57 13.69 -26.17
CA ASP A 417 19.06 12.38 -25.67
C ASP A 417 19.14 12.40 -24.15
N GLY A 418 17.97 12.46 -23.49
CA GLY A 418 17.87 12.53 -22.03
C GLY A 418 17.87 13.95 -21.46
N GLY A 419 17.67 14.04 -20.16
CA GLY A 419 17.61 15.31 -19.43
C GLY A 419 17.35 15.11 -17.96
N HIS A 420 17.25 16.24 -17.27
CA HIS A 420 16.87 16.24 -15.86
C HIS A 420 15.39 15.93 -15.67
N ILE A 421 15.03 15.36 -14.52
CA ILE A 421 13.67 15.33 -14.03
C ILE A 421 13.43 16.62 -13.25
N LEU A 422 12.30 17.28 -13.50
CA LEU A 422 11.95 18.55 -12.88
C LEU A 422 10.62 18.43 -12.12
N LEU A 423 10.58 18.98 -10.92
CA LEU A 423 9.35 19.25 -10.18
C LEU A 423 9.04 20.75 -10.30
N GLN A 424 7.83 21.06 -10.77
CA GLN A 424 7.42 22.43 -11.06
C GLN A 424 6.90 23.14 -9.81
N ASP A 425 7.38 24.35 -9.57
CA ASP A 425 6.78 25.35 -8.68
C ASP A 425 5.84 26.27 -9.48
N HIS A 426 4.53 26.06 -9.35
CA HIS A 426 3.50 26.91 -9.96
C HIS A 426 2.85 27.85 -8.95
N ASN A 427 3.54 28.19 -7.85
CA ASN A 427 3.08 29.01 -6.72
C ASN A 427 1.96 28.39 -5.88
N ASP A 428 1.64 27.14 -6.06
CA ASP A 428 0.63 26.40 -5.30
C ASP A 428 1.27 25.34 -4.41
N GLN A 429 0.58 24.96 -3.33
CA GLN A 429 1.06 23.91 -2.47
C GLN A 429 0.78 22.53 -3.06
N VAL A 430 1.83 21.81 -3.35
CA VAL A 430 1.82 20.40 -3.73
C VAL A 430 2.84 19.66 -2.88
N SER A 431 2.51 18.45 -2.49
CA SER A 431 3.37 17.59 -1.67
C SER A 431 3.81 16.37 -2.46
N TYR A 432 5.05 15.94 -2.27
CA TYR A 432 5.66 14.80 -2.94
C TYR A 432 6.31 13.84 -1.95
N ARG A 433 6.32 12.55 -2.28
CA ARG A 433 7.08 11.49 -1.59
C ARG A 433 7.31 10.32 -2.54
N ASN A 434 8.08 9.31 -2.12
CA ASN A 434 8.32 8.10 -2.92
C ASN A 434 8.84 8.40 -4.33
N LEU A 435 9.77 9.35 -4.45
CA LEU A 435 10.39 9.63 -5.72
C LEU A 435 11.42 8.55 -6.01
N LYS A 436 11.11 7.65 -6.93
CA LYS A 436 11.93 6.49 -7.30
C LYS A 436 12.15 6.46 -8.81
N ILE A 437 13.35 6.08 -9.22
CA ILE A 437 13.68 5.89 -10.64
C ILE A 437 14.47 4.62 -10.84
N ARG A 438 14.29 3.97 -11.98
CA ARG A 438 15.23 2.97 -12.51
C ARG A 438 15.54 3.25 -13.97
N GLU A 439 16.77 3.00 -14.36
CA GLU A 439 17.19 3.06 -15.76
C GLU A 439 16.78 1.76 -16.48
N LEU A 440 16.36 1.85 -17.76
CA LEU A 440 15.80 0.75 -18.54
C LEU A 440 16.75 0.27 -19.63
#